data_b471f87ac05642c8dc793e5b5730488e
#
_entry.id   b471f87ac05642c8dc793e5b5730488e
#
_cell.length_a   1.000
_cell.length_b   1.000
_cell.length_c   1.000
_cell.angle_alpha   90.00
_cell.angle_beta   90.00
_cell.angle_gamma   90.00
#
_symmetry.space_group_name_H-M   'P 1'
#
loop_
_entity.id
_entity.type
_entity.pdbx_description
1 polymer ?
#
loop_
_entity_poly.entity_id
_entity_poly.type
_entity_poly.pdbx_seq_one_letter_code
_entity_poly.pdbx_strand_id
1 'polypeptide(L)'
;LFWVFYLLCAFSAHAGEGRYTIPLTGGGWSLWLDKEASWQNDRLYLPHEITDLSLLPVNVPTGGWQTLSHNPDAVPVEVPGTVEEYLTVTDNPRPENFRGVSWWYRKITIPADQQKKRFIIYFESVRMRAEVYLDGKLVAYDLIGETPFHVDITDEAKPGKEQLLAIRVTNPGGNFHWQDFDIMKWGEYNIPPSRSFTGIIGRVKLESVNPVFISDIYMQNTPELTKVNAILSFTNETSSSVKQDVELIVNEKGNPDKVVFRQTLKAISFPAGNHEVTIPVNVPDAKLWDL
;
A
#
# COMPACT_ATOMS: atom_id res chain seq x y z
N LEU A 1 25.93 -4.64 -7.22
CA LEU A 1 25.56 -5.11 -5.87
C LEU A 1 24.72 -4.03 -5.21
N PHE A 2 23.41 -4.23 -5.12
CA PHE A 2 22.53 -3.30 -4.38
C PHE A 2 22.80 -3.49 -2.89
N TRP A 3 23.06 -2.41 -2.17
CA TRP A 3 22.99 -2.39 -0.73
C TRP A 3 21.49 -2.38 -0.37
N VAL A 4 21.05 -3.39 0.38
CA VAL A 4 19.74 -3.36 1.01
C VAL A 4 19.95 -2.82 2.41
N PHE A 5 19.36 -1.67 2.66
CA PHE A 5 19.36 -1.08 3.99
C PHE A 5 18.22 -1.70 4.80
N TYR A 6 18.55 -2.37 5.89
CA TYR A 6 17.57 -2.77 6.89
C TYR A 6 17.68 -1.80 8.04
N LEU A 7 16.62 -1.05 8.27
CA LEU A 7 16.50 -0.30 9.50
C LEU A 7 15.86 -1.20 10.55
N LEU A 8 16.64 -1.62 11.53
CA LEU A 8 16.11 -2.10 12.80
C LEU A 8 16.00 -0.90 13.73
N CYS A 9 14.84 -0.29 13.83
CA CYS A 9 14.54 0.63 14.90
C CYS A 9 14.31 -0.18 16.17
N ALA A 10 15.36 -0.39 16.95
CA ALA A 10 15.22 -0.86 18.31
C ALA A 10 14.76 0.31 19.17
N PHE A 11 13.48 0.41 19.37
CA PHE A 11 12.94 1.28 20.41
C PHE A 11 13.22 0.61 21.76
N SER A 12 14.19 1.12 22.51
CA SER A 12 14.40 0.71 23.89
C SER A 12 13.34 1.36 24.78
N ALA A 13 12.11 0.92 24.64
CA ALA A 13 11.08 1.11 25.65
C ALA A 13 10.57 -0.29 25.98
N HIS A 14 10.82 -0.71 27.19
CA HIS A 14 10.35 -1.95 27.81
C HIS A 14 9.57 -2.92 26.92
N ALA A 15 10.18 -4.08 26.76
CA ALA A 15 9.63 -5.39 26.36
C ALA A 15 8.27 -5.36 25.65
N GLY A 16 8.29 -5.62 24.37
CA GLY A 16 7.11 -5.95 23.64
C GLY A 16 6.79 -4.85 22.65
N GLU A 17 7.12 -5.13 21.41
CA GLU A 17 6.22 -4.82 20.36
C GLU A 17 6.53 -3.59 19.53
N GLY A 18 7.56 -3.76 18.78
CA GLY A 18 7.79 -2.99 17.56
C GLY A 18 6.65 -3.19 16.54
N ARG A 19 6.94 -2.98 15.31
CA ARG A 19 6.04 -3.24 14.18
C ARG A 19 5.69 -4.73 14.10
N TYR A 20 4.38 -5.04 14.10
CA TYR A 20 3.89 -6.37 13.85
C TYR A 20 3.28 -6.41 12.46
N THR A 21 3.69 -7.36 11.62
CA THR A 21 3.26 -7.46 10.23
C THR A 21 2.42 -8.71 10.01
N ILE A 22 1.24 -8.54 9.44
CA ILE A 22 0.37 -9.61 8.96
C ILE A 22 0.50 -9.61 7.44
N PRO A 23 1.09 -10.66 6.83
CA PRO A 23 1.13 -10.76 5.37
C PRO A 23 -0.27 -10.99 4.83
N LEU A 24 -0.68 -10.19 3.88
CA LEU A 24 -1.91 -10.36 3.14
C LEU A 24 -1.65 -10.82 1.69
N THR A 25 -0.39 -10.91 1.31
CA THR A 25 0.08 -11.52 0.05
C THR A 25 -0.17 -13.03 0.06
N GLY A 26 -0.41 -13.62 -1.10
CA GLY A 26 -0.74 -15.04 -1.28
C GLY A 26 -2.24 -15.30 -1.28
N GLY A 27 -2.64 -16.48 -0.89
CA GLY A 27 -4.03 -16.94 -0.95
C GLY A 27 -4.96 -16.32 0.09
N GLY A 28 -6.20 -16.80 0.09
CA GLY A 28 -7.26 -16.33 0.99
C GLY A 28 -8.00 -15.10 0.48
N TRP A 29 -7.78 -14.71 -0.76
CA TRP A 29 -8.54 -13.71 -1.48
C TRP A 29 -9.61 -14.36 -2.35
N SER A 30 -10.67 -13.59 -2.59
CA SER A 30 -11.70 -13.89 -3.57
C SER A 30 -11.78 -12.77 -4.59
N LEU A 31 -12.00 -13.12 -5.84
CA LEU A 31 -12.20 -12.20 -6.96
C LEU A 31 -13.58 -12.39 -7.55
N TRP A 32 -14.31 -11.31 -7.76
CA TRP A 32 -15.58 -11.27 -8.45
C TRP A 32 -15.64 -10.11 -9.42
N LEU A 33 -16.14 -10.37 -10.65
CA LEU A 33 -16.43 -9.33 -11.63
C LEU A 33 -17.86 -8.83 -11.44
N ASP A 34 -18.00 -7.59 -11.06
CA ASP A 34 -19.28 -6.92 -10.88
C ASP A 34 -19.72 -6.30 -12.22
N LYS A 35 -20.33 -7.13 -13.06
CA LYS A 35 -20.73 -6.75 -14.43
C LYS A 35 -21.82 -5.67 -14.48
N GLU A 36 -22.61 -5.58 -13.42
CA GLU A 36 -23.71 -4.62 -13.31
C GLU A 36 -23.29 -3.31 -12.62
N ALA A 37 -22.06 -3.23 -12.14
CA ALA A 37 -21.58 -2.02 -11.50
C ALA A 37 -21.51 -0.85 -12.48
N SER A 38 -22.06 0.30 -12.08
CA SER A 38 -21.88 1.56 -12.83
C SER A 38 -20.47 2.09 -12.58
N TRP A 39 -19.76 2.46 -13.64
CA TRP A 39 -18.39 3.00 -13.53
C TRP A 39 -18.02 3.97 -14.65
N GLN A 40 -18.71 3.95 -15.79
CA GLN A 40 -18.35 4.72 -16.99
C GLN A 40 -18.43 6.23 -16.81
N ASN A 41 -19.28 6.68 -15.88
CA ASN A 41 -19.46 8.08 -15.52
C ASN A 41 -18.93 8.41 -14.13
N ASP A 42 -18.10 7.54 -13.55
CA ASP A 42 -17.48 7.79 -12.27
C ASP A 42 -16.61 9.05 -12.34
N ARG A 43 -16.68 9.89 -11.30
CA ARG A 43 -15.72 10.98 -11.16
C ARG A 43 -14.39 10.43 -10.72
N LEU A 44 -13.33 11.03 -11.23
CA LEU A 44 -11.97 10.81 -10.75
C LEU A 44 -11.59 11.92 -9.78
N TYR A 45 -10.98 11.53 -8.68
CA TYR A 45 -10.46 12.44 -7.68
C TYR A 45 -8.95 12.30 -7.65
N LEU A 46 -8.23 13.38 -7.91
CA LEU A 46 -6.78 13.39 -7.78
C LEU A 46 -6.37 13.45 -6.30
N PRO A 47 -5.24 12.86 -5.90
CA PRO A 47 -4.83 12.78 -4.50
C PRO A 47 -4.81 14.13 -3.77
N HIS A 48 -4.44 15.21 -4.44
CA HIS A 48 -4.42 16.56 -3.88
C HIS A 48 -5.81 17.19 -3.69
N GLU A 49 -6.85 16.62 -4.29
CA GLU A 49 -8.24 17.06 -4.15
C GLU A 49 -8.97 16.31 -3.02
N ILE A 50 -8.40 15.19 -2.57
CA ILE A 50 -9.01 14.32 -1.56
C ILE A 50 -8.48 14.71 -0.19
N THR A 51 -9.20 15.61 0.47
CA THR A 51 -8.91 16.00 1.86
C THR A 51 -9.77 15.26 2.88
N ASP A 52 -10.92 14.74 2.44
CA ASP A 52 -11.87 14.02 3.28
C ASP A 52 -12.58 12.92 2.47
N LEU A 53 -12.29 11.67 2.79
CA LEU A 53 -12.89 10.51 2.14
C LEU A 53 -14.41 10.43 2.30
N SER A 54 -14.98 11.07 3.32
CA SER A 54 -16.44 11.09 3.53
C SER A 54 -17.19 11.85 2.44
N LEU A 55 -16.49 12.69 1.69
CA LEU A 55 -17.05 13.42 0.54
C LEU A 55 -17.09 12.57 -0.74
N LEU A 56 -16.41 11.43 -0.75
CA LEU A 56 -16.41 10.53 -1.89
C LEU A 56 -17.66 9.62 -1.88
N PRO A 57 -18.18 9.27 -3.06
CA PRO A 57 -19.28 8.31 -3.13
C PRO A 57 -18.83 6.93 -2.63
N VAL A 58 -19.68 6.29 -1.88
CA VAL A 58 -19.51 4.87 -1.50
C VAL A 58 -20.10 4.01 -2.60
N ASN A 59 -19.25 3.29 -3.32
CA ASN A 59 -19.66 2.36 -4.36
C ASN A 59 -19.91 0.98 -3.73
N VAL A 60 -21.19 0.63 -3.59
CA VAL A 60 -21.61 -0.64 -3.01
C VAL A 60 -21.57 -1.74 -4.08
N PRO A 61 -21.13 -2.97 -3.75
CA PRO A 61 -21.24 -4.11 -4.67
C PRO A 61 -22.68 -4.30 -5.16
N THR A 62 -22.87 -4.70 -6.41
CA THR A 62 -24.21 -5.03 -6.91
C THR A 62 -24.87 -6.08 -6.02
N GLY A 63 -26.07 -5.80 -5.57
CA GLY A 63 -26.79 -6.62 -4.58
C GLY A 63 -26.40 -6.37 -3.12
N GLY A 64 -25.48 -5.44 -2.84
CA GLY A 64 -25.07 -5.05 -1.46
C GLY A 64 -23.84 -5.79 -0.94
N TRP A 65 -23.35 -5.37 0.23
CA TRP A 65 -22.11 -5.90 0.84
C TRP A 65 -22.19 -7.40 1.14
N GLN A 66 -23.37 -7.92 1.43
CA GLN A 66 -23.59 -9.36 1.69
C GLN A 66 -23.26 -10.22 0.46
N THR A 67 -23.30 -9.66 -0.76
CA THR A 67 -22.94 -10.38 -1.98
C THR A 67 -21.50 -10.89 -1.92
N LEU A 68 -20.57 -10.11 -1.36
CA LEU A 68 -19.16 -10.53 -1.25
C LEU A 68 -18.98 -11.75 -0.33
N SER A 69 -19.89 -11.98 0.61
CA SER A 69 -19.78 -13.12 1.53
C SER A 69 -20.35 -14.44 0.99
N HIS A 70 -21.23 -14.36 -0.01
CA HIS A 70 -22.01 -15.53 -0.48
C HIS A 70 -22.10 -15.57 -2.00
N ASN A 71 -21.14 -15.03 -2.73
CA ASN A 71 -21.18 -14.95 -4.18
C ASN A 71 -20.70 -16.25 -4.82
N PRO A 72 -21.58 -17.00 -5.52
CA PRO A 72 -21.21 -18.24 -6.20
C PRO A 72 -20.29 -18.01 -7.42
N ASP A 73 -20.26 -16.79 -7.96
CA ASP A 73 -19.43 -16.44 -9.13
C ASP A 73 -18.04 -15.93 -8.71
N ALA A 74 -17.79 -15.82 -7.43
CA ALA A 74 -16.46 -15.45 -6.93
C ALA A 74 -15.51 -16.63 -7.01
N VAL A 75 -14.29 -16.33 -7.47
CA VAL A 75 -13.23 -17.33 -7.56
C VAL A 75 -12.15 -17.09 -6.51
N PRO A 76 -11.58 -18.14 -5.90
CA PRO A 76 -10.42 -18.01 -5.02
C PRO A 76 -9.21 -17.61 -5.85
N VAL A 77 -8.44 -16.64 -5.34
CA VAL A 77 -7.25 -16.09 -6.02
C VAL A 77 -6.12 -15.86 -5.03
N GLU A 78 -4.93 -15.67 -5.59
CA GLU A 78 -3.76 -15.20 -4.85
C GLU A 78 -3.41 -13.76 -5.23
N VAL A 79 -2.80 -13.04 -4.32
CA VAL A 79 -2.28 -11.69 -4.52
C VAL A 79 -0.75 -11.73 -4.33
N PRO A 80 0.06 -11.19 -5.25
CA PRO A 80 -0.31 -10.45 -6.48
C PRO A 80 -1.00 -11.31 -7.51
N GLY A 81 -1.94 -10.69 -8.25
CA GLY A 81 -2.65 -11.34 -9.33
C GLY A 81 -3.48 -10.38 -10.18
N THR A 82 -3.91 -10.82 -11.33
CA THR A 82 -4.72 -10.02 -12.26
C THR A 82 -6.05 -10.72 -12.57
N VAL A 83 -7.03 -9.94 -12.99
CA VAL A 83 -8.32 -10.49 -13.48
C VAL A 83 -8.08 -11.43 -14.66
N GLU A 84 -7.19 -11.05 -15.55
CA GLU A 84 -6.89 -11.79 -16.79
C GLU A 84 -6.23 -13.15 -16.51
N GLU A 85 -5.53 -13.27 -15.39
CA GLU A 85 -4.90 -14.51 -14.96
C GLU A 85 -5.94 -15.55 -14.48
N TYR A 86 -6.97 -15.10 -13.78
CA TYR A 86 -7.94 -15.97 -13.13
C TYR A 86 -9.23 -16.16 -13.92
N LEU A 87 -9.59 -15.19 -14.76
CA LEU A 87 -10.86 -15.17 -15.44
C LEU A 87 -10.69 -14.93 -16.93
N THR A 88 -11.22 -15.85 -17.75
CA THR A 88 -11.32 -15.64 -19.19
C THR A 88 -12.50 -14.71 -19.46
N VAL A 89 -12.22 -13.51 -19.93
CA VAL A 89 -13.25 -12.51 -20.27
C VAL A 89 -13.67 -12.69 -21.72
N THR A 90 -14.68 -13.53 -21.94
CA THR A 90 -15.14 -13.94 -23.30
C THR A 90 -15.83 -12.83 -24.09
N ASP A 91 -16.38 -11.82 -23.39
CA ASP A 91 -17.14 -10.73 -24.01
C ASP A 91 -16.26 -9.56 -24.46
N ASN A 92 -14.97 -9.67 -24.28
CA ASN A 92 -14.00 -8.67 -24.70
C ASN A 92 -13.28 -9.17 -25.96
N PRO A 93 -13.26 -8.41 -27.07
CA PRO A 93 -12.54 -8.79 -28.30
C PRO A 93 -11.04 -8.97 -28.08
N ARG A 94 -10.54 -8.52 -26.92
CA ARG A 94 -9.17 -8.77 -26.45
C ARG A 94 -9.27 -9.30 -25.01
N PRO A 95 -9.18 -10.62 -24.81
CA PRO A 95 -9.34 -11.24 -23.50
C PRO A 95 -8.30 -10.75 -22.46
N GLU A 96 -7.20 -10.18 -22.92
CA GLU A 96 -6.18 -9.56 -22.07
C GLU A 96 -6.57 -8.18 -21.52
N ASN A 97 -7.75 -7.66 -21.83
CA ASN A 97 -8.17 -6.31 -21.45
C ASN A 97 -9.56 -6.33 -20.78
N PHE A 98 -9.60 -6.73 -19.53
CA PHE A 98 -10.82 -6.58 -18.75
C PHE A 98 -11.17 -5.09 -18.58
N ARG A 99 -12.43 -4.73 -18.85
CA ARG A 99 -12.99 -3.39 -18.57
C ARG A 99 -14.16 -3.53 -17.62
N GLY A 100 -14.17 -2.72 -16.59
CA GLY A 100 -15.26 -2.74 -15.63
C GLY A 100 -14.75 -2.76 -14.18
N VAL A 101 -15.59 -3.30 -13.32
CA VAL A 101 -15.36 -3.37 -11.89
C VAL A 101 -15.06 -4.79 -11.47
N SER A 102 -13.97 -4.96 -10.72
CA SER A 102 -13.66 -6.20 -10.02
C SER A 102 -13.58 -5.93 -8.51
N TRP A 103 -14.08 -6.87 -7.72
CA TRP A 103 -13.96 -6.88 -6.28
C TRP A 103 -12.97 -7.93 -5.87
N TRP A 104 -11.93 -7.47 -5.14
CA TRP A 104 -10.91 -8.29 -4.51
C TRP A 104 -11.13 -8.22 -3.02
N TYR A 105 -11.44 -9.31 -2.37
CA TYR A 105 -11.82 -9.25 -0.97
C TYR A 105 -11.36 -10.47 -0.18
N ARG A 106 -11.17 -10.25 1.11
CA ARG A 106 -10.81 -11.29 2.07
C ARG A 106 -11.25 -10.90 3.46
N LYS A 107 -11.35 -11.88 4.34
CA LYS A 107 -11.48 -11.65 5.77
C LYS A 107 -10.12 -11.45 6.40
N ILE A 108 -10.03 -10.48 7.29
CA ILE A 108 -8.82 -10.20 8.09
C ILE A 108 -9.17 -10.23 9.57
N THR A 109 -8.22 -10.63 10.39
CA THR A 109 -8.32 -10.57 11.85
C THR A 109 -7.04 -9.97 12.41
N ILE A 110 -7.15 -8.86 13.09
CA ILE A 110 -6.07 -8.25 13.85
C ILE A 110 -6.06 -8.94 15.22
N PRO A 111 -4.90 -9.41 15.72
CA PRO A 111 -4.84 -10.02 17.06
C PRO A 111 -5.35 -9.09 18.15
N ALA A 112 -6.06 -9.64 19.14
CA ALA A 112 -6.71 -8.86 20.19
C ALA A 112 -5.71 -8.12 21.11
N ASP A 113 -4.48 -8.59 21.19
CA ASP A 113 -3.39 -7.98 21.96
C ASP A 113 -2.78 -6.74 21.29
N GLN A 114 -3.13 -6.47 20.03
CA GLN A 114 -2.67 -5.28 19.28
C GLN A 114 -3.50 -4.02 19.57
N GLN A 115 -4.28 -3.99 20.63
CA GLN A 115 -5.04 -2.79 21.03
C GLN A 115 -4.10 -1.60 21.27
N LYS A 116 -4.59 -0.38 21.02
CA LYS A 116 -3.85 0.90 21.16
C LYS A 116 -2.69 1.09 20.20
N LYS A 117 -2.62 0.29 19.14
CA LYS A 117 -1.71 0.47 18.02
C LYS A 117 -2.41 1.22 16.89
N ARG A 118 -1.62 1.63 15.90
CA ARG A 118 -2.13 2.07 14.62
C ARG A 118 -2.09 0.91 13.64
N PHE A 119 -3.04 0.87 12.73
CA PHE A 119 -3.16 -0.21 11.76
C PHE A 119 -3.11 0.36 10.36
N ILE A 120 -2.09 -0.03 9.61
CA ILE A 120 -1.81 0.50 8.29
C ILE A 120 -1.74 -0.66 7.30
N ILE A 121 -2.59 -0.66 6.28
CA ILE A 121 -2.46 -1.58 5.16
C ILE A 121 -1.57 -0.92 4.11
N TYR A 122 -0.53 -1.62 3.72
CA TYR A 122 0.35 -1.23 2.63
C TYR A 122 0.00 -2.04 1.40
N PHE A 123 -0.30 -1.34 0.30
CA PHE A 123 -0.41 -1.89 -1.03
C PHE A 123 0.80 -1.45 -1.84
N GLU A 124 1.53 -2.40 -2.41
CA GLU A 124 2.68 -2.08 -3.28
C GLU A 124 2.20 -1.55 -4.64
N SER A 125 1.10 -2.08 -5.16
CA SER A 125 0.46 -1.58 -6.38
C SER A 125 -0.92 -2.22 -6.58
N VAL A 126 -1.91 -1.40 -6.94
CA VAL A 126 -3.24 -1.86 -7.36
C VAL A 126 -3.59 -1.17 -8.68
N ARG A 127 -3.91 -1.92 -9.72
CA ARG A 127 -4.16 -1.39 -11.05
C ARG A 127 -5.62 -1.62 -11.45
N MET A 128 -6.42 -0.59 -11.80
CA MET A 128 -6.08 0.82 -11.89
C MET A 128 -6.60 1.59 -10.67
N ARG A 129 -7.82 2.11 -10.73
CA ARG A 129 -8.42 2.83 -9.60
C ARG A 129 -8.80 1.86 -8.49
N ALA A 130 -8.30 2.12 -7.32
CA ALA A 130 -8.61 1.36 -6.12
C ALA A 130 -9.47 2.16 -5.15
N GLU A 131 -10.53 1.55 -4.67
CA GLU A 131 -11.34 2.00 -3.54
C GLU A 131 -11.25 0.91 -2.47
N VAL A 132 -10.69 1.24 -1.33
CA VAL A 132 -10.48 0.26 -0.25
C VAL A 132 -11.56 0.43 0.81
N TYR A 133 -12.20 -0.68 1.15
CA TYR A 133 -13.29 -0.73 2.12
C TYR A 133 -12.97 -1.69 3.27
N LEU A 134 -13.30 -1.28 4.48
CA LEU A 134 -13.28 -2.16 5.66
C LEU A 134 -14.70 -2.22 6.25
N ASP A 135 -15.28 -3.41 6.31
CA ASP A 135 -16.70 -3.62 6.73
C ASP A 135 -17.67 -2.68 6.01
N GLY A 136 -17.42 -2.38 4.74
CA GLY A 136 -18.26 -1.50 3.91
C GLY A 136 -18.02 0.00 4.06
N LYS A 137 -17.12 0.45 4.94
CA LYS A 137 -16.69 1.84 5.03
C LYS A 137 -15.52 2.09 4.10
N LEU A 138 -15.59 3.14 3.28
CA LEU A 138 -14.47 3.59 2.45
C LEU A 138 -13.35 4.12 3.35
N VAL A 139 -12.16 3.53 3.25
CA VAL A 139 -10.99 3.88 4.06
C VAL A 139 -9.82 4.40 3.23
N ALA A 140 -9.83 4.18 1.92
CA ALA A 140 -8.87 4.77 1.01
C ALA A 140 -9.37 4.77 -0.45
N TYR A 141 -8.75 5.65 -1.22
CA TYR A 141 -8.91 5.77 -2.65
C TYR A 141 -7.52 6.00 -3.26
N ASP A 142 -7.18 5.26 -4.31
CA ASP A 142 -5.96 5.47 -5.09
C ASP A 142 -6.25 5.39 -6.58
N LEU A 143 -5.62 6.27 -7.36
CA LEU A 143 -5.80 6.38 -8.80
C LEU A 143 -4.53 6.03 -9.58
N ILE A 144 -3.37 6.09 -8.96
CA ILE A 144 -2.08 6.08 -9.68
C ILE A 144 -1.73 4.69 -10.24
N GLY A 145 -2.23 3.65 -9.61
CA GLY A 145 -2.26 2.29 -10.17
C GLY A 145 -0.95 1.51 -10.18
N GLU A 146 0.19 2.15 -10.08
CA GLU A 146 1.52 1.48 -10.15
C GLU A 146 2.47 1.93 -9.05
N THR A 147 2.02 2.76 -8.15
CA THR A 147 2.81 3.25 -7.02
C THR A 147 2.29 2.69 -5.71
N PRO A 148 3.16 2.53 -4.71
CA PRO A 148 2.74 2.12 -3.39
C PRO A 148 1.86 3.19 -2.71
N PHE A 149 0.87 2.72 -1.94
CA PHE A 149 0.08 3.58 -1.07
C PHE A 149 -0.23 2.91 0.27
N HIS A 150 -0.53 3.74 1.25
CA HIS A 150 -0.83 3.32 2.61
C HIS A 150 -2.28 3.66 2.96
N VAL A 151 -2.92 2.75 3.67
CA VAL A 151 -4.31 2.88 4.12
C VAL A 151 -4.34 2.78 5.63
N ASP A 152 -4.58 3.90 6.30
CA ASP A 152 -4.79 3.90 7.74
C ASP A 152 -6.22 3.43 8.05
N ILE A 153 -6.31 2.33 8.75
CA ILE A 153 -7.58 1.72 9.16
C ILE A 153 -7.79 1.78 10.68
N THR A 154 -6.99 2.56 11.39
CA THR A 154 -6.95 2.57 12.86
C THR A 154 -8.31 2.80 13.49
N ASP A 155 -9.07 3.74 12.95
CA ASP A 155 -10.39 4.10 13.52
C ASP A 155 -11.47 3.05 13.26
N GLU A 156 -11.32 2.25 12.18
CA GLU A 156 -12.26 1.20 11.77
C GLU A 156 -11.84 -0.20 12.24
N ALA A 157 -10.59 -0.36 12.61
CA ALA A 157 -10.05 -1.65 13.03
C ALA A 157 -10.67 -2.12 14.35
N LYS A 158 -11.02 -3.41 14.40
CA LYS A 158 -11.61 -4.06 15.57
C LYS A 158 -10.75 -5.24 16.00
N PRO A 159 -9.63 -5.02 16.74
CA PRO A 159 -8.77 -6.12 17.17
C PRO A 159 -9.55 -7.24 17.87
N GLY A 160 -9.25 -8.49 17.52
CA GLY A 160 -9.95 -9.68 18.01
C GLY A 160 -11.24 -10.00 17.26
N LYS A 161 -11.63 -9.22 16.26
CA LYS A 161 -12.81 -9.51 15.43
C LYS A 161 -12.40 -9.72 13.97
N GLU A 162 -13.13 -10.61 13.30
CA GLU A 162 -13.01 -10.78 11.86
C GLU A 162 -13.71 -9.61 11.16
N GLN A 163 -13.04 -9.01 10.18
CA GLN A 163 -13.54 -7.90 9.37
C GLN A 163 -13.36 -8.19 7.88
N LEU A 164 -14.25 -7.68 7.06
CA LEU A 164 -14.17 -7.80 5.61
C LEU A 164 -13.36 -6.66 5.02
N LEU A 165 -12.18 -6.98 4.48
CA LEU A 165 -11.40 -6.09 3.64
C LEU A 165 -11.82 -6.32 2.19
N ALA A 166 -12.30 -5.28 1.51
CA ALA A 166 -12.71 -5.33 0.12
C ALA A 166 -12.10 -4.18 -0.67
N ILE A 167 -11.55 -4.49 -1.83
CA ILE A 167 -10.97 -3.53 -2.77
C ILE A 167 -11.78 -3.57 -4.06
N ARG A 168 -12.45 -2.45 -4.36
CA ARG A 168 -13.08 -2.24 -5.66
C ARG A 168 -12.02 -1.72 -6.61
N VAL A 169 -11.69 -2.51 -7.60
CA VAL A 169 -10.75 -2.12 -8.64
C VAL A 169 -11.51 -1.82 -9.91
N THR A 170 -11.44 -0.58 -10.39
CA THR A 170 -12.10 -0.19 -11.64
C THR A 170 -11.07 0.01 -12.73
N ASN A 171 -11.26 -0.70 -13.84
CA ASN A 171 -10.48 -0.55 -15.04
C ASN A 171 -11.34 0.05 -16.15
N PRO A 172 -11.12 1.29 -16.56
CA PRO A 172 -11.85 1.91 -17.66
C PRO A 172 -11.47 1.30 -19.02
N GLY A 173 -10.47 0.45 -19.06
CA GLY A 173 -9.94 -0.13 -20.29
C GLY A 173 -8.95 0.81 -20.98
N GLY A 174 -8.38 0.36 -22.04
CA GLY A 174 -7.47 1.12 -22.88
C GLY A 174 -6.67 0.21 -23.78
N ASN A 175 -6.69 0.52 -25.07
CA ASN A 175 -5.78 -0.08 -26.02
C ASN A 175 -4.69 0.92 -26.35
N PHE A 176 -3.46 0.55 -26.09
CA PHE A 176 -2.33 1.29 -26.63
C PHE A 176 -2.18 0.92 -28.10
N HIS A 177 -2.95 1.54 -28.97
CA HIS A 177 -2.58 1.65 -30.37
C HIS A 177 -2.01 3.04 -30.62
N TRP A 178 -0.90 3.11 -31.30
CA TRP A 178 -0.28 4.32 -31.81
C TRP A 178 -1.24 5.27 -32.50
N GLN A 179 -2.32 4.70 -33.04
CA GLN A 179 -3.29 5.40 -33.88
C GLN A 179 -4.54 5.80 -33.12
N ASP A 180 -4.77 5.27 -31.95
CA ASP A 180 -5.94 5.54 -31.13
C ASP A 180 -5.53 6.41 -29.92
N PHE A 181 -5.15 7.65 -30.21
CA PHE A 181 -5.05 8.71 -29.20
C PHE A 181 -6.44 9.18 -28.76
N ASP A 182 -7.46 8.38 -28.91
CA ASP A 182 -8.73 8.66 -28.28
C ASP A 182 -8.54 8.57 -26.78
N ILE A 183 -8.38 9.76 -26.21
CA ILE A 183 -8.27 9.98 -24.78
C ILE A 183 -9.54 9.43 -24.17
N MET A 184 -9.37 8.38 -23.39
CA MET A 184 -10.48 7.79 -22.69
C MET A 184 -10.99 8.79 -21.66
N LYS A 185 -12.28 9.09 -21.71
CA LYS A 185 -12.93 9.94 -20.72
C LYS A 185 -13.44 9.10 -19.57
N TRP A 186 -13.07 9.51 -18.38
CA TRP A 186 -13.63 9.00 -17.18
C TRP A 186 -14.14 10.17 -16.33
N GLY A 187 -15.45 10.37 -16.33
CA GLY A 187 -16.03 11.58 -15.78
C GLY A 187 -15.51 12.84 -16.50
N GLU A 188 -14.98 13.77 -15.76
CA GLU A 188 -14.42 15.02 -16.27
C GLU A 188 -12.96 14.91 -16.74
N TYR A 189 -12.30 13.77 -16.46
CA TYR A 189 -10.89 13.58 -16.72
C TYR A 189 -10.63 12.72 -17.94
N ASN A 190 -9.55 13.04 -18.63
CA ASN A 190 -9.03 12.22 -19.70
C ASN A 190 -7.96 11.28 -19.15
N ILE A 191 -8.15 9.98 -19.31
CA ILE A 191 -7.17 8.97 -18.91
C ILE A 191 -6.46 8.47 -20.16
N PRO A 192 -5.14 8.48 -20.18
CA PRO A 192 -4.40 7.87 -21.28
C PRO A 192 -4.80 6.40 -21.40
N PRO A 193 -5.03 5.88 -22.63
CA PRO A 193 -5.24 4.47 -22.82
C PRO A 193 -4.02 3.70 -22.28
N SER A 194 -4.24 2.71 -21.45
CA SER A 194 -3.19 1.82 -20.97
C SER A 194 -3.47 0.41 -21.44
N ARG A 195 -2.44 -0.33 -21.76
CA ARG A 195 -2.57 -1.80 -21.81
C ARG A 195 -2.93 -2.24 -20.40
N SER A 196 -4.13 -2.69 -20.27
CA SER A 196 -4.70 -2.85 -18.98
C SER A 196 -4.86 -4.32 -18.64
N PHE A 197 -3.98 -4.79 -17.83
CA PHE A 197 -4.36 -5.83 -16.89
C PHE A 197 -4.83 -5.15 -15.61
N THR A 198 -5.71 -5.81 -14.89
CA THR A 198 -6.40 -5.25 -13.73
C THR A 198 -6.23 -6.16 -12.53
N GLY A 199 -5.91 -5.59 -11.38
CA GLY A 199 -5.83 -6.38 -10.17
C GLY A 199 -4.97 -5.77 -9.08
N ILE A 200 -4.73 -6.55 -8.06
CA ILE A 200 -3.75 -6.24 -7.02
C ILE A 200 -2.41 -6.84 -7.47
N ILE A 201 -1.58 -6.02 -8.13
CA ILE A 201 -0.39 -6.50 -8.83
C ILE A 201 0.89 -6.41 -8.00
N GLY A 202 0.79 -5.90 -6.79
CA GLY A 202 1.87 -5.82 -5.82
C GLY A 202 1.54 -6.54 -4.52
N ARG A 203 2.53 -6.62 -3.65
CA ARG A 203 2.37 -7.23 -2.32
C ARG A 203 1.43 -6.41 -1.46
N VAL A 204 0.74 -7.10 -0.56
CA VAL A 204 -0.13 -6.47 0.44
C VAL A 204 0.25 -6.96 1.82
N LYS A 205 0.32 -6.03 2.78
CA LYS A 205 0.56 -6.34 4.18
C LYS A 205 -0.25 -5.41 5.08
N LEU A 206 -0.65 -5.91 6.23
CA LEU A 206 -1.20 -5.10 7.31
C LEU A 206 -0.13 -4.96 8.39
N GLU A 207 0.16 -3.76 8.79
CA GLU A 207 1.11 -3.45 9.85
C GLU A 207 0.39 -2.86 11.07
N SER A 208 0.75 -3.38 12.24
CA SER A 208 0.42 -2.80 13.53
C SER A 208 1.65 -2.07 14.06
N VAL A 209 1.56 -0.76 14.28
CA VAL A 209 2.67 0.09 14.71
C VAL A 209 2.31 0.89 15.96
N ASN A 210 3.31 1.31 16.71
CA ASN A 210 3.10 2.24 17.83
C ASN A 210 2.63 3.60 17.32
N PRO A 211 2.01 4.45 18.15
CA PRO A 211 1.64 5.80 17.74
C PRO A 211 2.82 6.69 17.31
N VAL A 212 4.04 6.34 17.71
CA VAL A 212 5.28 6.96 17.21
C VAL A 212 6.05 5.91 16.45
N PHE A 213 6.25 6.13 15.16
CA PHE A 213 6.91 5.15 14.29
C PHE A 213 7.65 5.82 13.12
N ILE A 214 8.60 5.10 12.54
CA ILE A 214 9.23 5.49 11.29
C ILE A 214 8.33 5.03 10.15
N SER A 215 7.87 5.98 9.35
CA SER A 215 6.96 5.77 8.22
C SER A 215 7.71 5.45 6.92
N ASP A 216 8.89 6.06 6.72
CA ASP A 216 9.71 5.82 5.54
C ASP A 216 11.20 6.03 5.79
N ILE A 217 12.03 5.48 4.91
CA ILE A 217 13.47 5.68 4.88
C ILE A 217 13.89 5.86 3.43
N TYR A 218 14.42 7.02 3.13
CA TYR A 218 14.96 7.33 1.84
C TYR A 218 16.49 7.49 1.89
N MET A 219 17.20 6.81 0.98
CA MET A 219 18.66 6.90 0.89
C MET A 219 19.03 7.83 -0.26
N GLN A 220 19.58 8.99 0.07
CA GLN A 220 20.00 10.00 -0.90
C GLN A 220 21.50 9.91 -1.15
N ASN A 221 21.89 9.76 -2.41
CA ASN A 221 23.30 9.81 -2.80
C ASN A 221 23.89 11.21 -2.56
N THR A 222 25.18 11.25 -2.23
CA THR A 222 25.97 12.46 -2.16
C THR A 222 27.03 12.47 -3.29
N PRO A 223 27.68 13.61 -3.55
CA PRO A 223 28.82 13.65 -4.48
C PRO A 223 29.98 12.76 -4.08
N GLU A 224 30.10 12.41 -2.80
CA GLU A 224 31.13 11.51 -2.28
C GLU A 224 30.65 10.07 -2.34
N LEU A 225 31.36 9.23 -3.10
CA LEU A 225 30.94 7.85 -3.40
C LEU A 225 30.78 6.94 -2.17
N THR A 226 31.43 7.28 -1.06
CA THR A 226 31.33 6.50 0.18
C THR A 226 30.29 7.06 1.17
N LYS A 227 29.65 8.15 0.82
CA LYS A 227 28.69 8.83 1.69
C LYS A 227 27.28 8.87 1.08
N VAL A 228 26.30 8.62 1.90
CA VAL A 228 24.89 8.79 1.60
C VAL A 228 24.19 9.45 2.77
N ASN A 229 23.06 10.09 2.53
CA ASN A 229 22.18 10.58 3.57
C ASN A 229 21.01 9.61 3.76
N ALA A 230 20.83 9.09 4.96
CA ALA A 230 19.60 8.40 5.34
C ALA A 230 18.59 9.44 5.83
N ILE A 231 17.53 9.65 5.07
CA ILE A 231 16.41 10.52 5.41
C ILE A 231 15.33 9.64 6.03
N LEU A 232 15.08 9.83 7.31
CA LEU A 232 14.09 9.10 8.07
C LEU A 232 12.84 9.96 8.19
N SER A 233 11.74 9.51 7.63
CA SER A 233 10.43 10.09 7.87
C SER A 233 9.77 9.37 9.05
N PHE A 234 9.26 10.10 10.01
CA PHE A 234 8.56 9.54 11.16
C PHE A 234 7.27 10.28 11.44
N THR A 235 6.35 9.55 12.02
CA THR A 235 5.03 10.03 12.41
C THR A 235 4.89 9.89 13.91
N ASN A 236 4.46 10.97 14.57
CA ASN A 236 4.05 10.97 15.97
C ASN A 236 2.59 11.41 16.06
N GLU A 237 1.71 10.45 16.27
CA GLU A 237 0.27 10.66 16.39
C GLU A 237 -0.16 11.04 17.83
N THR A 238 0.80 11.15 18.75
CA THR A 238 0.48 11.65 20.09
C THR A 238 0.40 13.18 20.08
N SER A 239 -0.28 13.74 21.06
CA SER A 239 -0.43 15.20 21.18
C SER A 239 0.81 15.92 21.73
N SER A 240 1.88 15.18 22.07
CA SER A 240 3.07 15.73 22.70
C SER A 240 4.35 15.23 22.04
N SER A 241 5.44 16.01 22.19
CA SER A 241 6.76 15.56 21.75
C SER A 241 7.23 14.38 22.60
N VAL A 242 7.78 13.37 21.95
CA VAL A 242 8.36 12.17 22.56
C VAL A 242 9.84 12.13 22.26
N LYS A 243 10.68 11.74 23.24
CA LYS A 243 12.12 11.53 23.04
C LYS A 243 12.43 10.05 22.99
N GLN A 244 13.16 9.64 21.96
CA GLN A 244 13.54 8.23 21.77
C GLN A 244 14.96 8.12 21.19
N ASP A 245 15.59 6.98 21.41
CA ASP A 245 16.83 6.64 20.72
C ASP A 245 16.51 6.04 19.35
N VAL A 246 17.30 6.39 18.35
CA VAL A 246 17.21 5.83 16.99
C VAL A 246 18.52 5.13 16.67
N GLU A 247 18.44 3.85 16.32
CA GLU A 247 19.60 3.11 15.82
C GLU A 247 19.47 2.89 14.32
N LEU A 248 20.45 3.34 13.55
CA LEU A 248 20.59 3.07 12.13
C LEU A 248 21.66 2.00 11.90
N ILE A 249 21.26 0.90 11.27
CA ILE A 249 22.16 -0.20 10.93
C ILE A 249 22.14 -0.41 9.41
N VAL A 250 23.33 -0.51 8.83
CA VAL A 250 23.50 -0.85 7.41
C VAL A 250 24.25 -2.16 7.30
N ASN A 251 23.67 -3.13 6.59
CA ASN A 251 24.23 -4.45 6.39
C ASN A 251 24.63 -4.68 4.94
N GLU A 252 25.56 -5.58 4.70
CA GLU A 252 25.91 -5.99 3.33
C GLU A 252 24.76 -6.79 2.71
N LYS A 253 24.39 -6.45 1.46
CA LYS A 253 23.36 -7.20 0.73
C LYS A 253 23.75 -8.68 0.60
N GLY A 254 22.83 -9.55 0.96
CA GLY A 254 23.06 -11.00 0.92
C GLY A 254 23.79 -11.56 2.15
N ASN A 255 24.23 -10.69 3.07
CA ASN A 255 24.81 -11.10 4.35
C ASN A 255 24.27 -10.17 5.47
N PRO A 256 23.07 -10.45 6.00
CA PRO A 256 22.42 -9.60 6.98
C PRO A 256 23.18 -9.50 8.31
N ASP A 257 24.07 -10.43 8.60
CA ASP A 257 24.87 -10.41 9.84
C ASP A 257 26.11 -9.51 9.71
N LYS A 258 26.49 -9.14 8.48
CA LYS A 258 27.63 -8.25 8.24
C LYS A 258 27.20 -6.79 8.29
N VAL A 259 27.33 -6.21 9.48
CA VAL A 259 27.11 -4.78 9.69
C VAL A 259 28.28 -3.98 9.10
N VAL A 260 27.99 -3.07 8.18
CA VAL A 260 28.98 -2.17 7.55
C VAL A 260 28.92 -0.74 8.11
N PHE A 261 27.79 -0.39 8.73
CA PHE A 261 27.63 0.87 9.45
C PHE A 261 26.64 0.70 10.59
N ARG A 262 26.92 1.33 11.73
CA ARG A 262 25.99 1.40 12.86
C ARG A 262 26.14 2.74 13.55
N GLN A 263 25.04 3.40 13.80
CA GLN A 263 24.99 4.64 14.56
C GLN A 263 23.74 4.67 15.44
N THR A 264 23.94 5.06 16.70
CA THR A 264 22.83 5.32 17.61
C THR A 264 22.73 6.82 17.86
N LEU A 265 21.60 7.41 17.54
CA LEU A 265 21.24 8.78 17.87
C LEU A 265 20.44 8.74 19.16
N LYS A 266 20.93 9.44 20.18
CA LYS A 266 20.33 9.45 21.52
C LYS A 266 19.32 10.58 21.68
N ALA A 267 18.20 10.27 22.35
CA ALA A 267 17.21 11.23 22.80
C ALA A 267 16.69 12.18 21.69
N ILE A 268 16.54 11.64 20.48
CA ILE A 268 15.94 12.40 19.37
C ILE A 268 14.52 12.80 19.74
N SER A 269 14.21 14.08 19.55
CA SER A 269 12.89 14.63 19.80
C SER A 269 12.00 14.39 18.58
N PHE A 270 10.85 13.76 18.81
CA PHE A 270 9.80 13.51 17.83
C PHE A 270 8.59 14.40 18.19
N PRO A 271 8.49 15.62 17.67
CA PRO A 271 7.30 16.46 17.83
C PRO A 271 6.05 15.75 17.31
N ALA A 272 4.86 16.21 17.70
CA ALA A 272 3.62 15.71 17.12
C ALA A 272 3.56 15.98 15.62
N GLY A 273 2.98 15.07 14.85
CA GLY A 273 2.86 15.13 13.40
C GLY A 273 4.00 14.42 12.65
N ASN A 274 4.15 14.76 11.37
CA ASN A 274 5.12 14.15 10.47
C ASN A 274 6.40 15.01 10.40
N HIS A 275 7.55 14.36 10.53
CA HIS A 275 8.85 15.01 10.55
C HIS A 275 9.91 14.15 9.84
N GLU A 276 11.04 14.79 9.50
CA GLU A 276 12.18 14.12 8.90
C GLU A 276 13.45 14.39 9.68
N VAL A 277 14.32 13.39 9.74
CA VAL A 277 15.67 13.48 10.28
C VAL A 277 16.64 12.94 9.25
N THR A 278 17.66 13.73 8.90
CA THR A 278 18.74 13.30 8.01
C THR A 278 19.92 12.82 8.81
N ILE A 279 20.39 11.61 8.55
CA ILE A 279 21.54 10.99 9.17
C ILE A 279 22.62 10.78 8.10
N PRO A 280 23.77 11.45 8.18
CA PRO A 280 24.89 11.17 7.30
C PRO A 280 25.45 9.76 7.59
N VAL A 281 25.57 8.94 6.55
CA VAL A 281 26.09 7.58 6.60
C VAL A 281 27.39 7.55 5.80
N ASN A 282 28.47 7.10 6.42
CA ASN A 282 29.74 6.91 5.74
C ASN A 282 30.10 5.41 5.74
N VAL A 283 30.25 4.84 4.55
CA VAL A 283 30.66 3.45 4.34
C VAL A 283 31.98 3.46 3.54
N PRO A 284 33.15 3.53 4.21
CA PRO A 284 34.45 3.71 3.55
C PRO A 284 34.75 2.65 2.50
N ASP A 285 34.34 1.38 2.76
CA ASP A 285 34.56 0.25 1.88
C ASP A 285 33.33 -0.08 1.02
N ALA A 286 32.53 0.93 0.68
CA ALA A 286 31.36 0.75 -0.15
C ALA A 286 31.76 0.14 -1.52
N LYS A 287 31.17 -1.00 -1.82
CA LYS A 287 31.26 -1.57 -3.16
C LYS A 287 30.29 -0.84 -4.07
N LEU A 288 30.82 -0.06 -4.97
CA LEU A 288 30.04 0.66 -5.95
C LEU A 288 29.39 -0.30 -6.92
N TRP A 289 28.22 0.09 -7.42
CA TRP A 289 27.59 -0.61 -8.51
C TRP A 289 28.39 -0.33 -9.78
N ASP A 290 28.79 -1.40 -10.47
CA ASP A 290 29.47 -1.36 -11.75
C ASP A 290 28.55 -1.99 -12.80
N LEU A 291 28.53 -1.39 -14.00
CA LEU A 291 27.70 -1.81 -15.14
C LEU A 291 28.32 -2.99 -15.87
#